data_0e5a63e682fa80e718e5e60a6e8cf4ce
#
_entry.id   0e5a63e682fa80e718e5e60a6e8cf4ce
#
_cell.length_a   1.000
_cell.length_b   1.000
_cell.length_c   1.000
_cell.angle_alpha   90.00
_cell.angle_beta   90.00
_cell.angle_gamma   90.00
#
_symmetry.space_group_name_H-M   'P 1'
#
loop_
_entity.id
_entity.type
_entity.pdbx_description
1 polymer ?
#
loop_
_entity_poly.entity_id
_entity_poly.type
_entity_poly.pdbx_seq_one_letter_code
_entity_poly.pdbx_strand_id
1 'polypeptide(L)'
;MGIRTIAVYSEADADLPFVREADEAVLLGPAAPAQSYLDVDAVLAAAKQTGAQAVHPGYGFLSENADFAEAVTAAGLTWVGPSPDAMRSMGDKIAARNRMAAAGVPVAPGTPDPVPDAQAALAAAHEIGYPVMVKAAAGGGGIGMSAAFNDEELTAAYETARTRAERFFSDPAILLEKYVPSARHTEGQILGLAAGTVVALGERECPG
;
A
#
# COMPACT_ATOMS: atom_id res chain seq x y z
N MET A 1 -23.09 17.19 -5.78
CA MET A 1 -23.62 16.34 -4.68
C MET A 1 -23.94 17.15 -3.42
N GLY A 2 -23.60 18.43 -3.37
CA GLY A 2 -23.87 19.31 -2.22
C GLY A 2 -23.08 18.97 -0.95
N ILE A 3 -21.91 18.31 -1.12
CA ILE A 3 -21.00 18.01 -0.02
C ILE A 3 -19.98 19.14 0.07
N ARG A 4 -19.87 19.76 1.23
CA ARG A 4 -18.83 20.76 1.52
C ARG A 4 -17.48 20.07 1.61
N THR A 5 -16.48 20.64 0.96
CA THR A 5 -15.12 20.10 0.89
C THR A 5 -14.17 20.93 1.77
N ILE A 6 -13.31 20.24 2.51
CA ILE A 6 -12.27 20.84 3.35
C ILE A 6 -10.95 20.23 2.91
N ALA A 7 -10.05 21.07 2.43
CA ALA A 7 -8.70 20.65 2.09
C ALA A 7 -7.77 20.84 3.30
N VAL A 8 -6.88 19.89 3.52
CA VAL A 8 -5.76 20.06 4.43
C VAL A 8 -4.47 20.16 3.62
N TYR A 9 -3.55 21.04 4.01
CA TYR A 9 -2.35 21.30 3.22
C TYR A 9 -1.13 21.64 4.10
N SER A 10 0.08 21.39 3.58
CA SER A 10 1.33 21.85 4.15
C SER A 10 1.70 23.24 3.61
N GLU A 11 2.63 23.94 4.27
CA GLU A 11 3.13 25.25 3.79
C GLU A 11 3.60 25.22 2.33
N ALA A 12 4.20 24.09 1.89
CA ALA A 12 4.69 23.95 0.52
C ALA A 12 3.56 23.88 -0.53
N ASP A 13 2.37 23.49 -0.13
CA ASP A 13 1.25 23.21 -1.03
C ASP A 13 0.18 24.33 -1.03
N ALA A 14 0.43 25.42 -0.30
CA ALA A 14 -0.55 26.50 -0.07
C ALA A 14 -1.14 27.09 -1.35
N ASP A 15 -0.37 27.11 -2.44
CA ASP A 15 -0.76 27.66 -3.74
C ASP A 15 -1.32 26.63 -4.72
N LEU A 16 -1.44 25.36 -4.31
CA LEU A 16 -1.94 24.32 -5.21
C LEU A 16 -3.45 24.44 -5.48
N PRO A 17 -3.93 23.97 -6.65
CA PRO A 17 -5.32 24.12 -7.04
C PRO A 17 -6.31 23.56 -6.02
N PHE A 18 -6.06 22.39 -5.45
CA PHE A 18 -6.98 21.74 -4.51
C PHE A 18 -7.26 22.58 -3.26
N VAL A 19 -6.29 23.41 -2.81
CA VAL A 19 -6.45 24.30 -1.67
C VAL A 19 -7.45 25.43 -2.00
N ARG A 20 -7.41 25.95 -3.23
CA ARG A 20 -8.29 27.03 -3.71
C ARG A 20 -9.66 26.57 -4.17
N GLU A 21 -9.77 25.31 -4.58
CA GLU A 21 -11.02 24.71 -5.10
C GLU A 21 -11.91 24.16 -3.98
N ALA A 22 -11.33 23.87 -2.81
CA ALA A 22 -12.11 23.47 -1.66
C ALA A 22 -12.93 24.62 -1.08
N ASP A 23 -14.07 24.31 -0.45
CA ASP A 23 -14.91 25.29 0.23
C ASP A 23 -14.20 25.92 1.45
N GLU A 24 -13.28 25.15 2.07
CA GLU A 24 -12.46 25.58 3.20
C GLU A 24 -11.10 24.87 3.13
N ALA A 25 -10.05 25.50 3.66
CA ALA A 25 -8.72 24.90 3.70
C ALA A 25 -8.04 25.16 5.05
N VAL A 26 -7.32 24.16 5.58
CA VAL A 26 -6.62 24.23 6.87
C VAL A 26 -5.16 23.87 6.69
N LEU A 27 -4.28 24.75 7.13
CA LEU A 27 -2.84 24.49 7.18
C LEU A 27 -2.55 23.48 8.30
N LEU A 28 -1.92 22.36 7.95
CA LEU A 28 -1.48 21.35 8.92
C LEU A 28 -0.16 21.71 9.59
N GLY A 29 0.80 22.27 8.83
CA GLY A 29 2.13 22.58 9.32
C GLY A 29 3.16 22.75 8.21
N PRO A 30 4.47 22.63 8.56
CA PRO A 30 5.58 22.78 7.62
C PRO A 30 5.54 21.79 6.45
N ALA A 31 6.41 22.00 5.45
CA ALA A 31 6.52 21.17 4.26
C ALA A 31 6.87 19.69 4.53
N ALA A 32 7.55 19.40 5.66
CA ALA A 32 7.93 18.04 6.01
C ALA A 32 6.68 17.17 6.31
N PRO A 33 6.46 16.03 5.61
CA PRO A 33 5.28 15.20 5.81
C PRO A 33 5.06 14.73 7.25
N ALA A 34 6.13 14.44 7.99
CA ALA A 34 6.05 14.04 9.40
C ALA A 34 5.49 15.14 10.34
N GLN A 35 5.49 16.39 9.88
CA GLN A 35 4.98 17.55 10.63
C GLN A 35 3.70 18.13 10.01
N SER A 36 3.11 17.41 9.06
CA SER A 36 1.90 17.83 8.34
C SER A 36 1.02 16.61 7.99
N TYR A 37 1.15 16.05 6.80
CA TYR A 37 0.28 14.97 6.28
C TYR A 37 0.37 13.64 7.01
N LEU A 38 1.47 13.37 7.73
CA LEU A 38 1.64 12.16 8.57
C LEU A 38 1.34 12.43 10.06
N ASP A 39 1.01 13.67 10.41
CA ASP A 39 0.61 14.04 11.78
C ASP A 39 -0.89 13.80 11.95
N VAL A 40 -1.22 12.66 12.56
CA VAL A 40 -2.61 12.25 12.83
C VAL A 40 -3.35 13.27 13.68
N ASP A 41 -2.69 13.83 14.69
CA ASP A 41 -3.31 14.79 15.61
C ASP A 41 -3.63 16.11 14.88
N ALA A 42 -2.75 16.58 14.00
CA ALA A 42 -2.98 17.77 13.19
C ALA A 42 -4.18 17.58 12.25
N VAL A 43 -4.30 16.42 11.58
CA VAL A 43 -5.43 16.11 10.69
C VAL A 43 -6.75 16.04 11.47
N LEU A 44 -6.77 15.38 12.63
CA LEU A 44 -7.96 15.30 13.48
C LEU A 44 -8.35 16.66 14.09
N ALA A 45 -7.36 17.49 14.45
CA ALA A 45 -7.60 18.85 14.91
C ALA A 45 -8.24 19.71 13.80
N ALA A 46 -7.76 19.63 12.57
CA ALA A 46 -8.35 20.29 11.42
C ALA A 46 -9.80 19.85 11.16
N ALA A 47 -10.08 18.55 11.24
CA ALA A 47 -11.44 18.01 11.11
C ALA A 47 -12.37 18.54 12.22
N LYS A 48 -11.90 18.61 13.45
CA LYS A 48 -12.64 19.15 14.58
C LYS A 48 -12.89 20.67 14.45
N GLN A 49 -11.87 21.42 14.06
CA GLN A 49 -11.93 22.88 13.87
C GLN A 49 -13.00 23.27 12.85
N THR A 50 -13.08 22.52 11.75
CA THR A 50 -14.00 22.81 10.63
C THR A 50 -15.37 22.17 10.76
N GLY A 51 -15.58 21.34 11.78
CA GLY A 51 -16.81 20.56 11.95
C GLY A 51 -17.02 19.55 10.83
N ALA A 52 -15.95 18.96 10.31
CA ALA A 52 -16.02 17.89 9.33
C ALA A 52 -16.81 16.70 9.87
N GLN A 53 -17.53 16.00 9.01
CA GLN A 53 -18.31 14.82 9.37
C GLN A 53 -17.67 13.53 8.86
N ALA A 54 -16.76 13.64 7.87
CA ALA A 54 -16.08 12.52 7.25
C ALA A 54 -14.64 12.89 6.88
N VAL A 55 -13.79 11.87 6.82
CA VAL A 55 -12.42 11.96 6.31
C VAL A 55 -12.26 11.00 5.15
N HIS A 56 -11.89 11.55 3.97
CA HIS A 56 -11.44 10.79 2.82
C HIS A 56 -9.92 10.92 2.75
N PRO A 57 -9.16 9.82 2.89
CA PRO A 57 -7.70 9.91 3.03
C PRO A 57 -6.95 10.18 1.72
N GLY A 58 -7.64 10.18 0.58
CA GLY A 58 -6.99 10.24 -0.71
C GLY A 58 -6.15 8.98 -0.99
N TYR A 59 -4.92 9.18 -1.43
CA TYR A 59 -3.91 8.14 -1.64
C TYR A 59 -2.56 8.60 -1.06
N GLY A 60 -1.69 7.65 -0.73
CA GLY A 60 -0.42 7.94 -0.07
C GLY A 60 -0.58 8.33 1.40
N PHE A 61 0.51 8.76 2.04
CA PHE A 61 0.56 9.17 3.44
C PHE A 61 -0.21 8.23 4.40
N LEU A 62 -1.29 8.70 5.01
CA LEU A 62 -2.09 7.96 5.98
C LEU A 62 -3.21 7.10 5.35
N SER A 63 -3.34 7.07 4.02
CA SER A 63 -4.45 6.38 3.35
C SER A 63 -4.50 4.87 3.59
N GLU A 64 -3.35 4.26 3.85
CA GLU A 64 -3.21 2.83 4.16
C GLU A 64 -2.87 2.57 5.65
N ASN A 65 -3.00 3.60 6.49
CA ASN A 65 -2.70 3.49 7.92
C ASN A 65 -3.97 3.10 8.71
N ALA A 66 -4.01 1.85 9.18
CA ALA A 66 -5.14 1.32 9.92
C ALA A 66 -5.39 2.04 11.26
N ASP A 67 -4.33 2.48 11.94
CA ASP A 67 -4.44 3.18 13.23
C ASP A 67 -5.03 4.58 13.03
N PHE A 68 -4.72 5.24 11.91
CA PHE A 68 -5.38 6.49 11.53
C PHE A 68 -6.88 6.31 11.26
N ALA A 69 -7.26 5.26 10.52
CA ALA A 69 -8.66 4.94 10.27
C ALA A 69 -9.44 4.67 11.57
N GLU A 70 -8.81 3.99 12.54
CA GLU A 70 -9.37 3.81 13.88
C GLU A 70 -9.50 5.14 14.64
N ALA A 71 -8.47 5.99 14.60
CA ALA A 71 -8.48 7.28 15.26
C ALA A 71 -9.58 8.21 14.72
N VAL A 72 -9.79 8.22 13.38
CA VAL A 72 -10.89 8.96 12.73
C VAL A 72 -12.24 8.47 13.24
N THR A 73 -12.44 7.15 13.28
CA THR A 73 -13.69 6.53 13.72
C THR A 73 -13.92 6.78 15.23
N ALA A 74 -12.88 6.66 16.06
CA ALA A 74 -12.94 6.95 17.49
C ALA A 74 -13.25 8.42 17.78
N ALA A 75 -12.86 9.34 16.89
CA ALA A 75 -13.23 10.75 16.98
C ALA A 75 -14.69 11.03 16.57
N GLY A 76 -15.48 10.01 16.24
CA GLY A 76 -16.88 10.14 15.81
C GLY A 76 -17.07 10.60 14.36
N LEU A 77 -16.01 10.51 13.54
CA LEU A 77 -16.03 10.89 12.13
C LEU A 77 -16.28 9.65 11.26
N THR A 78 -16.89 9.85 10.10
CA THR A 78 -17.01 8.81 9.09
C THR A 78 -15.69 8.64 8.35
N TRP A 79 -15.11 7.45 8.41
CA TRP A 79 -13.97 7.06 7.59
C TRP A 79 -14.45 6.63 6.20
N VAL A 80 -13.95 7.29 5.15
CA VAL A 80 -14.25 6.95 3.76
C VAL A 80 -13.11 6.13 3.19
N GLY A 81 -13.15 4.84 3.46
CA GLY A 81 -12.09 3.90 3.07
C GLY A 81 -12.38 2.48 3.58
N PRO A 82 -11.45 1.53 3.36
CA PRO A 82 -11.55 0.17 3.89
C PRO A 82 -11.51 0.16 5.42
N SER A 83 -12.07 -0.87 6.04
CA SER A 83 -11.98 -1.02 7.50
C SER A 83 -10.53 -1.20 7.94
N PRO A 84 -10.18 -0.81 9.18
CA PRO A 84 -8.83 -1.05 9.74
C PRO A 84 -8.39 -2.51 9.64
N ASP A 85 -9.31 -3.46 9.88
CA ASP A 85 -9.03 -4.90 9.76
C ASP A 85 -8.72 -5.31 8.32
N ALA A 86 -9.43 -4.76 7.33
CA ALA A 86 -9.14 -4.99 5.92
C ALA A 86 -7.77 -4.41 5.56
N MET A 87 -7.44 -3.21 6.04
CA MET A 87 -6.15 -2.56 5.82
C MET A 87 -5.00 -3.39 6.41
N ARG A 88 -5.11 -3.86 7.66
CA ARG A 88 -4.11 -4.73 8.28
C ARG A 88 -3.98 -6.07 7.56
N SER A 89 -5.11 -6.67 7.16
CA SER A 89 -5.11 -7.97 6.48
C SER A 89 -4.52 -7.93 5.08
N MET A 90 -4.60 -6.78 4.39
CA MET A 90 -4.12 -6.60 3.01
C MET A 90 -2.81 -5.82 2.92
N GLY A 91 -2.39 -5.17 4.00
CA GLY A 91 -1.15 -4.40 4.06
C GLY A 91 0.11 -5.28 4.10
N ASP A 92 0.01 -6.47 4.66
CA ASP A 92 1.07 -7.48 4.60
C ASP A 92 0.93 -8.30 3.31
N LYS A 93 1.91 -8.21 2.40
CA LYS A 93 1.88 -8.86 1.09
C LYS A 93 1.79 -10.39 1.17
N ILE A 94 2.44 -10.98 2.17
CA ILE A 94 2.44 -12.44 2.39
C ILE A 94 1.07 -12.88 2.87
N ALA A 95 0.58 -12.24 3.91
CA ALA A 95 -0.73 -12.54 4.47
C ALA A 95 -1.85 -12.31 3.46
N ALA A 96 -1.81 -11.20 2.71
CA ALA A 96 -2.78 -10.89 1.66
C ALA A 96 -2.77 -11.96 0.56
N ARG A 97 -1.59 -12.32 0.04
CA ARG A 97 -1.45 -13.35 -1.00
C ARG A 97 -1.98 -14.71 -0.53
N ASN A 98 -1.60 -15.15 0.67
CA ASN A 98 -2.03 -16.42 1.23
C ASN A 98 -3.55 -16.43 1.48
N ARG A 99 -4.11 -15.32 1.95
CA ARG A 99 -5.56 -15.15 2.13
C ARG A 99 -6.31 -15.22 0.80
N MET A 100 -5.81 -14.59 -0.25
CA MET A 100 -6.41 -14.64 -1.58
C MET A 100 -6.33 -16.03 -2.18
N ALA A 101 -5.18 -16.71 -2.06
CA ALA A 101 -5.04 -18.09 -2.49
C ALA A 101 -6.00 -19.04 -1.78
N ALA A 102 -6.16 -18.91 -0.46
CA ALA A 102 -7.11 -19.69 0.34
C ALA A 102 -8.58 -19.43 -0.05
N ALA A 103 -8.88 -18.23 -0.55
CA ALA A 103 -10.20 -17.86 -1.08
C ALA A 103 -10.42 -18.32 -2.53
N GLY A 104 -9.45 -19.02 -3.15
CA GLY A 104 -9.55 -19.50 -4.53
C GLY A 104 -9.27 -18.44 -5.59
N VAL A 105 -8.74 -17.27 -5.21
CA VAL A 105 -8.30 -16.25 -6.16
C VAL A 105 -6.97 -16.69 -6.76
N PRO A 106 -6.81 -16.72 -8.09
CA PRO A 106 -5.54 -17.03 -8.73
C PRO A 106 -4.45 -16.05 -8.30
N VAL A 107 -3.33 -16.59 -7.80
CA VAL A 107 -2.15 -15.81 -7.45
C VAL A 107 -0.96 -16.26 -8.29
N ALA A 108 -0.02 -15.36 -8.55
CA ALA A 108 1.21 -15.72 -9.23
C ALA A 108 1.95 -16.82 -8.44
N PRO A 109 2.51 -17.86 -9.08
CA PRO A 109 3.35 -18.84 -8.39
C PRO A 109 4.47 -18.14 -7.62
N GLY A 110 4.74 -18.57 -6.40
CA GLY A 110 5.77 -17.94 -5.56
C GLY A 110 5.83 -18.55 -4.18
N THR A 111 6.79 -18.11 -3.37
CA THR A 111 6.98 -18.62 -2.02
C THR A 111 5.86 -18.14 -1.08
N PRO A 112 5.27 -19.04 -0.26
CA PRO A 112 4.23 -18.65 0.69
C PRO A 112 4.82 -17.88 1.88
N ASP A 113 6.10 -18.10 2.17
CA ASP A 113 6.85 -17.51 3.27
C ASP A 113 8.19 -16.96 2.77
N PRO A 114 8.86 -16.09 3.54
CA PRO A 114 10.20 -15.62 3.21
C PRO A 114 11.20 -16.78 3.11
N VAL A 115 12.06 -16.72 2.11
CA VAL A 115 13.16 -17.67 1.96
C VAL A 115 14.33 -17.28 2.88
N PRO A 116 14.84 -18.22 3.70
CA PRO A 116 15.81 -17.89 4.75
C PRO A 116 17.21 -17.58 4.22
N ASP A 117 17.58 -18.18 3.08
CA ASP A 117 18.91 -18.09 2.49
C ASP A 117 18.89 -18.30 0.96
N ALA A 118 20.04 -18.09 0.32
CA ALA A 118 20.19 -18.23 -1.13
C ALA A 118 19.95 -19.67 -1.60
N GLN A 119 20.24 -20.68 -0.78
CA GLN A 119 20.03 -22.08 -1.15
C GLN A 119 18.53 -22.43 -1.18
N ALA A 120 17.78 -21.97 -0.19
CA ALA A 120 16.33 -22.09 -0.18
C ALA A 120 15.69 -21.31 -1.34
N ALA A 121 16.26 -20.15 -1.69
CA ALA A 121 15.83 -19.37 -2.84
C ALA A 121 16.02 -20.13 -4.16
N LEU A 122 17.16 -20.81 -4.35
CA LEU A 122 17.43 -21.65 -5.53
C LEU A 122 16.43 -22.82 -5.62
N ALA A 123 16.20 -23.51 -4.50
CA ALA A 123 15.23 -24.62 -4.46
C ALA A 123 13.82 -24.14 -4.86
N ALA A 124 13.36 -23.03 -4.26
CA ALA A 124 12.07 -22.43 -4.59
C ALA A 124 11.98 -21.99 -6.07
N ALA A 125 13.05 -21.40 -6.61
CA ALA A 125 13.09 -20.97 -8.00
C ALA A 125 13.00 -22.16 -8.98
N HIS A 126 13.59 -23.30 -8.66
CA HIS A 126 13.47 -24.52 -9.47
C HIS A 126 12.03 -25.08 -9.46
N GLU A 127 11.30 -24.92 -8.33
CA GLU A 127 9.89 -25.31 -8.26
C GLU A 127 8.97 -24.33 -9.02
N ILE A 128 9.21 -23.02 -8.88
CA ILE A 128 8.45 -21.97 -9.57
C ILE A 128 8.75 -21.95 -11.08
N GLY A 129 9.98 -22.27 -11.43
CA GLY A 129 10.54 -22.17 -12.79
C GLY A 129 10.97 -20.74 -13.15
N TYR A 130 12.17 -20.62 -13.74
CA TYR A 130 12.67 -19.32 -14.22
C TYR A 130 11.83 -18.75 -15.39
N PRO A 131 11.83 -17.42 -15.57
CA PRO A 131 12.42 -16.40 -14.70
C PRO A 131 11.61 -16.16 -13.42
N VAL A 132 12.29 -15.72 -12.35
CA VAL A 132 11.68 -15.37 -11.07
C VAL A 132 11.98 -13.92 -10.69
N MET A 133 11.12 -13.33 -9.90
CA MET A 133 11.28 -12.00 -9.30
C MET A 133 11.65 -12.14 -7.83
N VAL A 134 12.77 -11.59 -7.45
CA VAL A 134 13.22 -11.45 -6.05
C VAL A 134 12.64 -10.16 -5.49
N LYS A 135 11.95 -10.22 -4.35
CA LYS A 135 11.25 -9.08 -3.72
C LYS A 135 11.55 -9.00 -2.22
N ALA A 136 11.81 -7.81 -1.72
CA ALA A 136 11.76 -7.56 -0.27
C ALA A 136 10.29 -7.65 0.22
N ALA A 137 10.06 -8.35 1.31
CA ALA A 137 8.72 -8.51 1.91
C ALA A 137 8.16 -7.15 2.36
N ALA A 138 8.98 -6.35 3.04
CA ALA A 138 8.62 -5.03 3.55
C ALA A 138 8.67 -3.89 2.50
N GLY A 139 9.17 -4.15 1.30
CA GLY A 139 9.32 -3.14 0.23
C GLY A 139 8.01 -2.82 -0.49
N GLY A 140 7.90 -1.57 -1.00
CA GLY A 140 6.79 -1.09 -1.81
C GLY A 140 7.27 -0.34 -3.06
N GLY A 141 6.37 -0.07 -4.02
CA GLY A 141 6.64 0.78 -5.18
C GLY A 141 7.77 0.31 -6.11
N GLY A 142 8.08 -1.00 -6.15
CA GLY A 142 9.14 -1.52 -7.02
C GLY A 142 10.56 -1.41 -6.45
N ILE A 143 10.74 -0.80 -5.28
CA ILE A 143 12.04 -0.67 -4.64
C ILE A 143 12.48 -2.04 -4.10
N GLY A 144 13.69 -2.48 -4.49
CA GLY A 144 14.24 -3.76 -4.02
C GLY A 144 13.73 -4.99 -4.76
N MET A 145 13.18 -4.83 -5.97
CA MET A 145 12.84 -5.95 -6.85
C MET A 145 13.92 -6.17 -7.92
N SER A 146 14.20 -7.45 -8.21
CA SER A 146 15.12 -7.84 -9.27
C SER A 146 14.66 -9.12 -9.95
N ALA A 147 14.62 -9.14 -11.28
CA ALA A 147 14.39 -10.37 -12.02
C ALA A 147 15.66 -11.19 -12.09
N ALA A 148 15.51 -12.52 -12.02
CA ALA A 148 16.59 -13.49 -12.20
C ALA A 148 16.16 -14.56 -13.20
N PHE A 149 17.03 -14.91 -14.14
CA PHE A 149 16.76 -15.82 -15.24
C PHE A 149 17.47 -17.16 -15.08
N ASN A 150 18.39 -17.26 -14.13
CA ASN A 150 19.18 -18.44 -13.82
C ASN A 150 19.68 -18.40 -12.37
N ASP A 151 20.32 -19.47 -11.92
CA ASP A 151 20.82 -19.65 -10.54
C ASP A 151 21.87 -18.60 -10.13
N GLU A 152 22.75 -18.21 -11.05
CA GLU A 152 23.81 -17.24 -10.78
C GLU A 152 23.21 -15.84 -10.54
N GLU A 153 22.31 -15.42 -11.42
CA GLU A 153 21.59 -14.15 -11.28
C GLU A 153 20.72 -14.13 -10.03
N LEU A 154 20.07 -15.25 -9.71
CA LEU A 154 19.24 -15.36 -8.50
C LEU A 154 20.06 -15.18 -7.23
N THR A 155 21.21 -15.85 -7.15
CA THR A 155 22.09 -15.73 -5.97
C THR A 155 22.55 -14.30 -5.75
N ALA A 156 22.99 -13.62 -6.81
CA ALA A 156 23.41 -12.22 -6.75
C ALA A 156 22.24 -11.27 -6.39
N ALA A 157 21.06 -11.50 -6.98
CA ALA A 157 19.85 -10.72 -6.72
C ALA A 157 19.37 -10.88 -5.27
N TYR A 158 19.39 -12.11 -4.74
CA TYR A 158 19.00 -12.43 -3.37
C TYR A 158 19.88 -11.66 -2.34
N GLU A 159 21.20 -11.76 -2.45
CA GLU A 159 22.12 -11.08 -1.52
C GLU A 159 21.98 -9.56 -1.60
N THR A 160 21.81 -9.03 -2.80
CA THR A 160 21.59 -7.60 -3.01
C THR A 160 20.27 -7.14 -2.40
N ALA A 161 19.19 -7.88 -2.65
CA ALA A 161 17.86 -7.54 -2.14
C ALA A 161 17.80 -7.63 -0.61
N ARG A 162 18.40 -8.68 -0.02
CA ARG A 162 18.48 -8.86 1.44
C ARG A 162 19.23 -7.71 2.12
N THR A 163 20.41 -7.35 1.61
CA THR A 163 21.21 -6.24 2.16
C THR A 163 20.45 -4.91 2.10
N ARG A 164 19.75 -4.67 0.99
CA ARG A 164 18.93 -3.45 0.84
C ARG A 164 17.72 -3.47 1.76
N ALA A 165 17.03 -4.60 1.86
CA ALA A 165 15.85 -4.76 2.70
C ALA A 165 16.17 -4.52 4.18
N GLU A 166 17.27 -5.10 4.68
CA GLU A 166 17.77 -4.86 6.03
C GLU A 166 18.10 -3.39 6.28
N ARG A 167 18.77 -2.75 5.31
CA ARG A 167 19.21 -1.35 5.44
C ARG A 167 18.07 -0.32 5.39
N PHE A 168 17.09 -0.53 4.52
CA PHE A 168 16.03 0.46 4.26
C PHE A 168 14.75 0.19 5.04
N PHE A 169 14.47 -1.08 5.37
CA PHE A 169 13.22 -1.47 6.01
C PHE A 169 13.42 -2.12 7.38
N SER A 170 14.69 -2.36 7.80
CA SER A 170 15.01 -3.12 9.01
C SER A 170 14.40 -4.52 9.04
N ASP A 171 14.08 -5.08 7.87
CA ASP A 171 13.50 -6.40 7.66
C ASP A 171 14.18 -7.06 6.45
N PRO A 172 15.04 -8.10 6.66
CA PRO A 172 15.77 -8.77 5.60
C PRO A 172 14.93 -9.82 4.83
N ALA A 173 13.64 -9.93 5.12
CA ALA A 173 12.77 -10.94 4.55
C ALA A 173 12.64 -10.81 3.03
N ILE A 174 12.91 -11.90 2.30
CA ILE A 174 12.87 -11.98 0.84
C ILE A 174 11.85 -13.01 0.38
N LEU A 175 11.09 -12.67 -0.64
CA LEU A 175 10.12 -13.51 -1.34
C LEU A 175 10.54 -13.75 -2.77
N LEU A 176 10.14 -14.88 -3.33
CA LEU A 176 10.25 -15.16 -4.76
C LEU A 176 8.86 -15.30 -5.36
N GLU A 177 8.69 -14.75 -6.55
CA GLU A 177 7.50 -14.92 -7.37
C GLU A 177 7.88 -15.21 -8.82
N LYS A 178 6.98 -15.87 -9.55
CA LYS A 178 7.14 -16.03 -11.00
C LYS A 178 7.21 -14.66 -11.67
N TYR A 179 8.27 -14.40 -12.42
CA TYR A 179 8.35 -13.20 -13.25
C TYR A 179 7.60 -13.41 -14.56
N VAL A 180 6.69 -12.50 -14.87
CA VAL A 180 5.92 -12.48 -16.11
C VAL A 180 6.42 -11.28 -16.94
N PRO A 181 7.23 -11.51 -17.99
CA PRO A 181 7.90 -10.42 -18.71
C PRO A 181 6.96 -9.57 -19.56
N SER A 182 5.77 -10.08 -19.87
CA SER A 182 4.76 -9.32 -20.62
C SER A 182 3.42 -9.44 -19.90
N ALA A 183 3.15 -8.50 -19.03
CA ALA A 183 1.90 -8.45 -18.27
C ALA A 183 1.19 -7.12 -18.50
N ARG A 184 -0.15 -7.14 -18.55
CA ARG A 184 -0.99 -5.96 -18.44
C ARG A 184 -1.34 -5.76 -16.97
N HIS A 185 -1.15 -4.55 -16.45
CA HIS A 185 -1.59 -4.20 -15.12
C HIS A 185 -3.06 -3.79 -15.16
N THR A 186 -3.91 -4.65 -14.65
CA THR A 186 -5.37 -4.40 -14.56
C THR A 186 -5.80 -4.44 -13.10
N GLU A 187 -6.52 -3.42 -12.68
CA GLU A 187 -7.06 -3.30 -11.34
C GLU A 187 -8.58 -3.48 -11.35
N GLY A 188 -9.13 -4.18 -10.36
CA GLY A 188 -10.56 -4.24 -10.08
C GLY A 188 -10.94 -3.24 -8.99
N GLN A 189 -11.80 -2.27 -9.30
CA GLN A 189 -12.31 -1.36 -8.28
C GLN A 189 -13.38 -2.03 -7.43
N ILE A 190 -13.12 -2.15 -6.15
CA ILE A 190 -14.03 -2.75 -5.18
C ILE A 190 -14.57 -1.66 -4.25
N LEU A 191 -15.88 -1.70 -3.97
CA LEU A 191 -16.55 -0.80 -3.04
C LEU A 191 -17.36 -1.62 -2.02
N GLY A 192 -17.04 -1.44 -0.74
CA GLY A 192 -17.84 -1.96 0.37
C GLY A 192 -18.93 -0.97 0.75
N LEU A 193 -20.16 -1.44 0.85
CA LEU A 193 -21.33 -0.66 1.28
C LEU A 193 -21.63 -0.88 2.76
N ALA A 194 -22.28 0.09 3.39
CA ALA A 194 -22.62 0.06 4.82
C ALA A 194 -23.43 -1.18 5.25
N ALA A 195 -24.18 -1.78 4.33
CA ALA A 195 -24.98 -3.00 4.58
C ALA A 195 -24.15 -4.29 4.50
N GLY A 196 -22.83 -4.23 4.38
CA GLY A 196 -21.97 -5.39 4.22
C GLY A 196 -21.91 -5.96 2.81
N THR A 197 -22.60 -5.36 1.85
CA THR A 197 -22.52 -5.74 0.44
C THR A 197 -21.24 -5.21 -0.16
N VAL A 198 -20.57 -6.03 -0.97
CA VAL A 198 -19.38 -5.64 -1.73
C VAL A 198 -19.74 -5.66 -3.22
N VAL A 199 -19.40 -4.59 -3.92
CA VAL A 199 -19.63 -4.45 -5.37
C VAL A 199 -18.31 -4.24 -6.10
N ALA A 200 -18.19 -4.86 -7.27
CA ALA A 200 -17.11 -4.61 -8.21
C ALA A 200 -17.61 -3.60 -9.26
N LEU A 201 -16.87 -2.50 -9.43
CA LEU A 201 -17.25 -1.41 -10.34
C LEU A 201 -16.62 -1.54 -11.72
N GLY A 202 -15.96 -2.65 -12.00
CA GLY A 202 -15.29 -2.92 -13.27
C GLY A 202 -13.78 -2.84 -13.19
N GLU A 203 -13.15 -2.98 -14.34
CA GLU A 203 -11.70 -3.00 -14.50
C GLU A 203 -11.16 -1.60 -14.80
N ARG A 204 -9.96 -1.36 -14.31
CA ARG A 204 -9.18 -0.16 -14.56
C ARG A 204 -7.79 -0.57 -15.03
N GLU A 205 -7.35 -0.05 -16.16
CA GLU A 205 -5.99 -0.26 -16.65
C GLU A 205 -5.05 0.78 -16.02
N CYS A 206 -3.98 0.29 -15.39
CA CYS A 206 -2.89 1.14 -14.93
C CYS A 206 -1.79 1.13 -16.00
N PRO A 207 -1.60 2.22 -16.76
CA PRO A 207 -0.45 2.32 -17.65
C PRO A 207 0.82 2.33 -16.81
N GLY A 208 1.72 1.37 -17.10
CA GLY A 208 3.05 1.26 -16.49
C GLY A 208 4.05 2.26 -17.04
#